data_f0b70f29dc3faeb2299e681a1763e31a
#
_entry.id   f0b70f29dc3faeb2299e681a1763e31a
#
_cell.length_a   1.000
_cell.length_b   1.000
_cell.length_c   1.000
_cell.angle_alpha   90.00
_cell.angle_beta   90.00
_cell.angle_gamma   90.00
#
_symmetry.space_group_name_H-M   'P 1'
#
loop_
_entity.id
_entity.type
_entity.pdbx_description
1 polymer ?
#
loop_
_entity_poly.entity_id
_entity_poly.type
_entity_poly.pdbx_seq_one_letter_code
_entity_poly.pdbx_strand_id
1 'polypeptide(L)'
;MDRFLILNADDFGCGKSQNEAIFELYEKGLITSASFMAVTDYSQITAFQASKKEMNVGVHWTLNSDSENKRWHSVSAAKSLTDGEGLYNNSKKLFVAKRSEIAKELEAQYLFTVNNGLKTDHADSHCGTLYGINGRRFFVDAFDVWAKYGLAFRFPRKPDFILRQFDMKKIPAPVKILHKKIVEAGEKKGVKLIDDLISNPWNINRIKNYDNLRNYYLNAVKNCQRGVTEIFLHPAKDITGENAEWIKRVYEYELLKSGDLLQAAFDCGIKVVSWSDFTGMQ
;
A
#
# COMPACT_ATOMS: atom_id res chain seq x y z
N MET A 1 -6.90 21.91 12.99
CA MET A 1 -6.82 20.92 11.88
C MET A 1 -7.71 19.75 12.24
N ASP A 2 -8.48 19.30 11.29
CA ASP A 2 -9.38 18.14 11.42
C ASP A 2 -8.60 16.82 11.42
N ARG A 3 -9.30 15.73 11.71
CA ARG A 3 -8.78 14.37 11.61
C ARG A 3 -9.42 13.69 10.41
N PHE A 4 -8.60 13.14 9.52
CA PHE A 4 -9.03 12.45 8.32
C PHE A 4 -8.49 11.02 8.31
N LEU A 5 -9.28 10.09 7.79
CA LEU A 5 -8.92 8.68 7.69
C LEU A 5 -9.14 8.18 6.25
N ILE A 6 -8.10 7.59 5.68
CA ILE A 6 -8.15 6.80 4.45
C ILE A 6 -8.15 5.33 4.84
N LEU A 7 -9.11 4.55 4.34
CA LEU A 7 -9.13 3.09 4.46
C LEU A 7 -8.73 2.49 3.12
N ASN A 8 -7.53 1.94 3.02
CA ASN A 8 -6.99 1.38 1.78
C ASN A 8 -6.90 -0.14 1.84
N ALA A 9 -7.24 -0.80 0.73
CA ALA A 9 -7.00 -2.22 0.54
C ALA A 9 -5.82 -2.44 -0.40
N ASP A 10 -4.75 -3.06 0.10
CA ASP A 10 -3.55 -3.39 -0.67
C ASP A 10 -3.72 -4.70 -1.46
N ASP A 11 -2.81 -4.92 -2.41
CA ASP A 11 -2.71 -6.13 -3.23
C ASP A 11 -3.89 -6.36 -4.19
N PHE A 12 -4.56 -5.30 -4.64
CA PHE A 12 -5.60 -5.40 -5.67
C PHE A 12 -4.98 -5.81 -7.01
N GLY A 13 -5.42 -6.92 -7.56
CA GLY A 13 -4.81 -7.56 -8.73
C GLY A 13 -3.90 -8.75 -8.38
N CYS A 14 -3.65 -9.02 -7.10
CA CYS A 14 -2.74 -10.11 -6.68
C CYS A 14 -3.31 -11.51 -6.92
N GLY A 15 -4.62 -11.69 -6.77
CA GLY A 15 -5.28 -12.99 -6.90
C GLY A 15 -6.79 -12.89 -6.80
N LYS A 16 -7.48 -14.02 -7.10
CA LYS A 16 -8.95 -14.06 -7.16
C LYS A 16 -9.60 -13.66 -5.83
N SER A 17 -9.17 -14.28 -4.73
CA SER A 17 -9.75 -14.07 -3.39
C SER A 17 -9.59 -12.63 -2.92
N GLN A 18 -8.42 -12.00 -3.15
CA GLN A 18 -8.14 -10.61 -2.86
C GLN A 18 -9.02 -9.68 -3.70
N ASN A 19 -9.09 -9.95 -5.01
CA ASN A 19 -9.87 -9.13 -5.93
C ASN A 19 -11.36 -9.14 -5.59
N GLU A 20 -11.94 -10.31 -5.32
CA GLU A 20 -13.34 -10.44 -4.91
C GLU A 20 -13.63 -9.74 -3.59
N ALA A 21 -12.71 -9.79 -2.61
CA ALA A 21 -12.83 -9.06 -1.37
C ALA A 21 -12.82 -7.54 -1.61
N ILE A 22 -11.86 -7.04 -2.38
CA ILE A 22 -11.67 -5.60 -2.62
C ILE A 22 -12.83 -5.04 -3.45
N PHE A 23 -13.29 -5.73 -4.49
CA PHE A 23 -14.46 -5.30 -5.24
C PHE A 23 -15.69 -5.18 -4.35
N GLU A 24 -15.99 -6.20 -3.53
CA GLU A 24 -17.13 -6.18 -2.62
C GLU A 24 -17.06 -5.02 -1.61
N LEU A 25 -15.90 -4.83 -0.99
CA LEU A 25 -15.68 -3.77 -0.01
C LEU A 25 -15.81 -2.37 -0.65
N TYR A 26 -15.27 -2.18 -1.84
CA TYR A 26 -15.37 -0.91 -2.56
C TYR A 26 -16.81 -0.59 -2.96
N GLU A 27 -17.52 -1.55 -3.56
CA GLU A 27 -18.92 -1.39 -3.98
C GLU A 27 -19.85 -1.07 -2.82
N LYS A 28 -19.55 -1.58 -1.62
CA LYS A 28 -20.32 -1.29 -0.40
C LYS A 28 -19.87 -0.01 0.32
N GLY A 29 -18.86 0.69 -0.19
CA GLY A 29 -18.30 1.88 0.45
C GLY A 29 -17.61 1.61 1.79
N LEU A 30 -17.09 0.41 2.00
CA LEU A 30 -16.42 -0.02 3.24
C LEU A 30 -14.92 0.25 3.23
N ILE A 31 -14.37 0.56 2.07
CA ILE A 31 -13.02 1.10 1.86
C ILE A 31 -13.11 2.35 0.98
N THR A 32 -12.15 3.24 1.10
CA THR A 32 -12.11 4.48 0.32
C THR A 32 -11.09 4.45 -0.80
N SER A 33 -10.24 3.44 -0.83
CA SER A 33 -9.18 3.28 -1.82
C SER A 33 -8.71 1.83 -1.91
N ALA A 34 -8.01 1.51 -2.99
CA ALA A 34 -7.27 0.25 -3.16
C ALA A 34 -5.97 0.50 -3.92
N SER A 35 -4.94 -0.30 -3.69
CA SER A 35 -3.65 -0.19 -4.36
C SER A 35 -3.44 -1.37 -5.32
N PHE A 36 -3.34 -1.03 -6.61
CA PHE A 36 -3.37 -1.97 -7.73
C PHE A 36 -1.98 -2.44 -8.14
N MET A 37 -1.83 -3.76 -8.31
CA MET A 37 -0.61 -4.44 -8.76
C MET A 37 -0.65 -4.71 -10.27
N ALA A 38 0.25 -4.09 -11.02
CA ALA A 38 0.34 -4.23 -12.48
C ALA A 38 1.15 -5.44 -12.96
N VAL A 39 1.83 -6.16 -12.06
CA VAL A 39 2.85 -7.18 -12.37
C VAL A 39 2.35 -8.63 -12.32
N THR A 40 1.08 -8.85 -12.01
CA THR A 40 0.50 -10.17 -11.73
C THR A 40 -0.27 -10.72 -12.92
N ASP A 41 -0.50 -12.02 -12.94
CA ASP A 41 -1.32 -12.67 -13.97
C ASP A 41 -2.79 -12.19 -13.96
N TYR A 42 -3.26 -11.68 -12.82
CA TYR A 42 -4.62 -11.15 -12.66
C TYR A 42 -4.74 -9.67 -13.04
N SER A 43 -3.62 -8.95 -13.26
CA SER A 43 -3.62 -7.50 -13.45
C SER A 43 -4.54 -7.05 -14.59
N GLN A 44 -4.47 -7.69 -15.76
CA GLN A 44 -5.25 -7.31 -16.95
C GLN A 44 -6.76 -7.44 -16.73
N ILE A 45 -7.21 -8.58 -16.22
CA ILE A 45 -8.65 -8.81 -15.98
C ILE A 45 -9.18 -7.93 -14.85
N THR A 46 -8.37 -7.73 -13.80
CA THR A 46 -8.73 -6.88 -12.67
C THR A 46 -8.85 -5.42 -13.11
N ALA A 47 -7.90 -4.90 -13.89
CA ALA A 47 -7.96 -3.54 -14.42
C ALA A 47 -9.21 -3.34 -15.31
N PHE A 48 -9.51 -4.29 -16.18
CA PHE A 48 -10.73 -4.23 -17.00
C PHE A 48 -12.01 -4.18 -16.15
N GLN A 49 -12.12 -5.00 -15.12
CA GLN A 49 -13.29 -5.01 -14.25
C GLN A 49 -13.39 -3.72 -13.41
N ALA A 50 -12.27 -3.22 -12.88
CA ALA A 50 -12.22 -2.02 -12.07
C ALA A 50 -12.51 -0.75 -12.90
N SER A 51 -12.05 -0.68 -14.15
CA SER A 51 -12.36 0.44 -15.04
C SER A 51 -13.86 0.55 -15.37
N LYS A 52 -14.56 -0.58 -15.50
CA LYS A 52 -16.02 -0.62 -15.67
C LYS A 52 -16.79 -0.09 -14.47
N LYS A 53 -16.18 -0.14 -13.28
CA LYS A 53 -16.74 0.36 -12.02
C LYS A 53 -16.24 1.76 -11.66
N GLU A 54 -15.47 2.38 -12.54
CA GLU A 54 -14.85 3.71 -12.35
C GLU A 54 -14.06 3.84 -11.04
N MET A 55 -13.42 2.75 -10.61
CA MET A 55 -12.64 2.74 -9.37
C MET A 55 -11.41 3.66 -9.48
N ASN A 56 -11.23 4.50 -8.46
CA ASN A 56 -9.96 5.17 -8.23
C ASN A 56 -9.03 4.24 -7.45
N VAL A 57 -7.80 4.09 -7.94
CA VAL A 57 -6.81 3.20 -7.33
C VAL A 57 -5.44 3.86 -7.24
N GLY A 58 -4.65 3.46 -6.25
CA GLY A 58 -3.23 3.74 -6.25
C GLY A 58 -2.45 2.74 -7.08
N VAL A 59 -1.23 3.09 -7.48
CA VAL A 59 -0.29 2.12 -8.03
C VAL A 59 0.47 1.45 -6.89
N HIS A 60 0.26 0.15 -6.69
CA HIS A 60 1.00 -0.66 -5.73
C HIS A 60 2.33 -1.09 -6.33
N TRP A 61 3.33 -0.21 -6.30
CA TRP A 61 4.60 -0.44 -6.96
C TRP A 61 5.32 -1.66 -6.42
N THR A 62 5.53 -2.62 -7.29
CA THR A 62 6.02 -3.96 -6.99
C THR A 62 7.32 -4.22 -7.73
N LEU A 63 8.39 -4.42 -6.99
CA LEU A 63 9.74 -4.70 -7.53
C LEU A 63 10.23 -6.12 -7.25
N ASN A 64 9.48 -6.91 -6.47
CA ASN A 64 9.80 -8.29 -6.15
C ASN A 64 8.55 -9.15 -6.08
N SER A 65 8.71 -10.45 -6.27
CA SER A 65 7.68 -11.46 -6.07
C SER A 65 7.59 -11.88 -4.60
N ASP A 66 6.44 -12.44 -4.17
CA ASP A 66 6.21 -12.85 -2.79
C ASP A 66 6.96 -14.12 -2.40
N SER A 67 7.04 -15.09 -3.32
CA SER A 67 7.66 -16.40 -3.06
C SER A 67 8.12 -17.09 -4.35
N GLU A 68 8.80 -18.24 -4.22
CA GLU A 68 9.17 -19.08 -5.38
C GLU A 68 7.95 -19.54 -6.18
N ASN A 69 6.85 -19.83 -5.51
CA ASN A 69 5.63 -20.34 -6.14
C ASN A 69 4.71 -19.22 -6.66
N LYS A 70 5.05 -17.96 -6.40
CA LYS A 70 4.24 -16.80 -6.77
C LYS A 70 5.15 -15.76 -7.41
N ARG A 71 5.49 -16.03 -8.68
CA ARG A 71 6.41 -15.20 -9.47
C ARG A 71 5.62 -14.24 -10.34
N TRP A 72 5.99 -12.98 -10.27
CA TRP A 72 5.37 -11.90 -11.06
C TRP A 72 6.31 -11.40 -12.14
N HIS A 73 5.78 -10.67 -13.11
CA HIS A 73 6.53 -10.26 -14.29
C HIS A 73 6.82 -8.76 -14.28
N SER A 74 8.05 -8.38 -14.65
CA SER A 74 8.38 -6.99 -14.89
C SER A 74 7.60 -6.45 -16.09
N VAL A 75 6.87 -5.35 -15.91
CA VAL A 75 6.10 -4.69 -16.99
C VAL A 75 7.03 -4.07 -18.02
N SER A 76 8.20 -3.58 -17.58
CA SER A 76 9.19 -2.94 -18.45
C SER A 76 10.23 -3.89 -19.04
N ALA A 77 10.15 -5.20 -18.74
CA ALA A 77 11.17 -6.20 -19.04
C ALA A 77 12.56 -5.86 -18.45
N ALA A 78 12.60 -5.34 -17.22
CA ALA A 78 13.81 -4.91 -16.53
C ALA A 78 14.68 -6.10 -16.10
N LYS A 79 15.81 -6.30 -16.77
CA LYS A 79 16.71 -7.47 -16.57
C LYS A 79 17.38 -7.49 -15.19
N SER A 80 17.66 -6.34 -14.59
CA SER A 80 18.29 -6.28 -13.27
C SER A 80 17.31 -6.44 -12.10
N LEU A 81 16.00 -6.60 -12.39
CA LEU A 81 14.95 -6.89 -11.41
C LEU A 81 14.47 -8.34 -11.47
N THR A 82 14.93 -9.10 -12.48
CA THR A 82 14.40 -10.43 -12.78
C THR A 82 15.51 -11.48 -12.83
N ASP A 83 15.13 -12.74 -12.64
CA ASP A 83 15.83 -13.94 -13.08
C ASP A 83 15.04 -14.61 -14.22
N GLY A 84 15.38 -15.80 -14.61
CA GLY A 84 14.68 -16.48 -15.73
C GLY A 84 13.20 -16.76 -15.49
N GLU A 85 12.69 -16.59 -14.25
CA GLU A 85 11.34 -16.96 -13.84
C GLU A 85 10.43 -15.75 -13.53
N GLY A 86 10.98 -14.55 -13.45
CA GLY A 86 10.23 -13.33 -13.17
C GLY A 86 10.97 -12.37 -12.25
N LEU A 87 10.23 -11.46 -11.60
CA LEU A 87 10.78 -10.58 -10.56
C LEU A 87 11.40 -11.40 -9.43
N TYR A 88 12.52 -10.96 -8.88
CA TYR A 88 13.14 -11.67 -7.76
C TYR A 88 12.17 -11.89 -6.62
N ASN A 89 12.14 -13.08 -6.04
CA ASN A 89 11.42 -13.41 -4.80
C ASN A 89 12.21 -13.04 -3.52
N ASN A 90 13.46 -12.65 -3.68
CA ASN A 90 14.32 -12.15 -2.60
C ASN A 90 14.66 -10.69 -2.88
N SER A 91 14.01 -9.81 -2.17
CA SER A 91 14.17 -8.36 -2.30
C SER A 91 15.60 -7.86 -2.02
N LYS A 92 16.45 -8.63 -1.32
CA LYS A 92 17.89 -8.31 -1.15
C LYS A 92 18.63 -8.29 -2.48
N LYS A 93 18.20 -9.06 -3.48
CA LYS A 93 18.77 -9.03 -4.84
C LYS A 93 18.57 -7.67 -5.52
N LEU A 94 17.59 -6.88 -5.11
CA LEU A 94 17.37 -5.52 -5.61
C LEU A 94 18.51 -4.54 -5.24
N PHE A 95 19.39 -4.90 -4.31
CA PHE A 95 20.51 -4.05 -3.93
C PHE A 95 21.40 -3.68 -5.11
N VAL A 96 21.58 -4.59 -6.08
CA VAL A 96 22.40 -4.39 -7.28
C VAL A 96 21.59 -3.95 -8.52
N ALA A 97 20.29 -3.79 -8.39
CA ALA A 97 19.43 -3.40 -9.51
C ALA A 97 19.82 -2.03 -10.09
N LYS A 98 19.72 -1.88 -11.40
CA LYS A 98 20.08 -0.63 -12.09
C LYS A 98 18.98 0.43 -11.84
N ARG A 99 19.38 1.63 -11.41
CA ARG A 99 18.45 2.73 -11.13
C ARG A 99 17.58 3.08 -12.33
N SER A 100 18.17 3.11 -13.52
CA SER A 100 17.44 3.39 -14.75
C SER A 100 16.35 2.35 -15.06
N GLU A 101 16.60 1.08 -14.73
CA GLU A 101 15.61 0.01 -14.91
C GLU A 101 14.53 0.07 -13.83
N ILE A 102 14.87 0.48 -12.61
CA ILE A 102 13.87 0.70 -11.55
C ILE A 102 12.93 1.85 -11.93
N ALA A 103 13.46 3.02 -12.30
CA ALA A 103 12.65 4.16 -12.72
C ALA A 103 11.73 3.80 -13.90
N LYS A 104 12.27 3.07 -14.89
CA LYS A 104 11.50 2.58 -16.04
C LYS A 104 10.39 1.61 -15.62
N GLU A 105 10.66 0.71 -14.67
CA GLU A 105 9.67 -0.24 -14.16
C GLU A 105 8.54 0.48 -13.41
N LEU A 106 8.87 1.41 -12.52
CA LEU A 106 7.85 2.18 -11.80
C LEU A 106 6.95 2.96 -12.76
N GLU A 107 7.54 3.61 -13.77
CA GLU A 107 6.78 4.30 -14.80
C GLU A 107 5.93 3.35 -15.64
N ALA A 108 6.46 2.19 -16.01
CA ALA A 108 5.73 1.20 -16.79
C ALA A 108 4.51 0.64 -16.03
N GLN A 109 4.63 0.40 -14.73
CA GLN A 109 3.50 -0.03 -13.89
C GLN A 109 2.41 1.06 -13.79
N TYR A 110 2.80 2.33 -13.65
CA TYR A 110 1.86 3.44 -13.72
C TYR A 110 1.15 3.51 -15.08
N LEU A 111 1.92 3.48 -16.17
CA LEU A 111 1.36 3.53 -17.53
C LEU A 111 0.45 2.34 -17.82
N PHE A 112 0.80 1.13 -17.34
CA PHE A 112 -0.09 -0.02 -17.43
C PHE A 112 -1.44 0.27 -16.77
N THR A 113 -1.42 0.83 -15.56
CA THR A 113 -2.62 1.14 -14.80
C THR A 113 -3.53 2.12 -15.54
N VAL A 114 -2.98 3.25 -15.97
CA VAL A 114 -3.80 4.30 -16.64
C VAL A 114 -4.21 3.91 -18.06
N ASN A 115 -3.38 3.19 -18.81
CA ASN A 115 -3.70 2.73 -20.16
C ASN A 115 -4.80 1.65 -20.17
N ASN A 116 -5.02 0.97 -19.04
CA ASN A 116 -6.15 0.05 -18.87
C ASN A 116 -7.41 0.74 -18.29
N GLY A 117 -7.43 2.07 -18.30
CA GLY A 117 -8.61 2.89 -17.98
C GLY A 117 -8.84 3.13 -16.48
N LEU A 118 -7.85 2.83 -15.62
CA LEU A 118 -7.95 3.12 -14.20
C LEU A 118 -7.55 4.56 -13.89
N LYS A 119 -8.33 5.22 -13.05
CA LYS A 119 -7.99 6.53 -12.49
C LYS A 119 -7.04 6.34 -11.32
N THR A 120 -5.88 7.02 -11.36
CA THR A 120 -4.82 6.85 -10.37
C THR A 120 -4.57 8.16 -9.64
N ASP A 121 -4.70 8.17 -8.33
CA ASP A 121 -4.57 9.35 -7.46
C ASP A 121 -3.37 9.28 -6.51
N HIS A 122 -2.84 8.10 -6.25
CA HIS A 122 -1.69 7.90 -5.38
C HIS A 122 -0.83 6.72 -5.81
N ALA A 123 0.27 6.55 -5.09
CA ALA A 123 1.12 5.38 -5.20
C ALA A 123 1.68 4.98 -3.84
N ASP A 124 2.07 3.71 -3.75
CA ASP A 124 2.67 3.13 -2.55
C ASP A 124 3.66 2.00 -2.92
N SER A 125 4.06 1.18 -1.96
CA SER A 125 5.11 0.18 -2.19
C SER A 125 4.74 -1.18 -1.65
N HIS A 126 4.61 -2.16 -2.53
CA HIS A 126 4.51 -3.57 -2.15
C HIS A 126 5.72 -4.00 -1.31
N CYS A 127 5.47 -4.72 -0.22
CA CYS A 127 6.50 -5.21 0.72
C CYS A 127 7.49 -4.13 1.21
N GLY A 128 7.16 -2.85 1.09
CA GLY A 128 8.02 -1.74 1.52
C GLY A 128 9.37 -1.66 0.79
N THR A 129 9.50 -2.26 -0.39
CA THR A 129 10.76 -2.28 -1.16
C THR A 129 11.31 -0.91 -1.48
N LEU A 130 10.43 0.06 -1.80
CA LEU A 130 10.84 1.45 -2.07
C LEU A 130 11.38 2.14 -0.82
N TYR A 131 10.92 1.76 0.37
CA TYR A 131 11.32 2.35 1.65
C TYR A 131 12.70 1.91 2.12
N GLY A 132 13.29 0.92 1.45
CA GLY A 132 14.63 0.42 1.78
C GLY A 132 14.66 -0.61 2.88
N ILE A 133 13.58 -1.31 3.14
CA ILE A 133 13.53 -2.46 4.06
C ILE A 133 14.61 -3.50 3.69
N ASN A 134 14.99 -3.55 2.41
CA ASN A 134 15.98 -4.47 1.86
C ASN A 134 17.42 -3.90 1.79
N GLY A 135 17.68 -2.78 2.47
CA GLY A 135 19.02 -2.17 2.52
C GLY A 135 19.28 -1.09 1.48
N ARG A 136 18.54 -1.03 0.37
CA ARG A 136 18.62 0.03 -0.64
C ARG A 136 17.30 0.74 -0.82
N ARG A 137 17.32 2.07 -0.79
CA ARG A 137 16.16 2.94 -0.94
C ARG A 137 16.02 3.41 -2.38
N PHE A 138 14.76 3.42 -2.86
CA PHE A 138 14.42 3.85 -4.21
C PHE A 138 13.55 5.10 -4.25
N PHE A 139 13.49 5.87 -3.15
CA PHE A 139 12.68 7.09 -3.06
C PHE A 139 12.98 8.12 -4.14
N VAL A 140 14.28 8.31 -4.47
CA VAL A 140 14.66 9.31 -5.46
C VAL A 140 14.09 8.93 -6.83
N ASP A 141 14.21 7.64 -7.19
CA ASP A 141 13.70 7.13 -8.46
C ASP A 141 12.17 7.23 -8.52
N ALA A 142 11.50 6.96 -7.39
CA ALA A 142 10.06 7.04 -7.25
C ALA A 142 9.55 8.49 -7.28
N PHE A 143 10.14 9.42 -6.54
CA PHE A 143 9.71 10.82 -6.51
C PHE A 143 9.75 11.51 -7.88
N ASP A 144 10.69 11.13 -8.76
CA ASP A 144 10.74 11.67 -10.10
C ASP A 144 9.54 11.24 -10.95
N VAL A 145 9.13 9.97 -10.81
CA VAL A 145 7.92 9.46 -11.47
C VAL A 145 6.66 10.11 -10.88
N TRP A 146 6.55 10.22 -9.54
CA TRP A 146 5.38 10.85 -8.90
C TRP A 146 5.21 12.31 -9.27
N ALA A 147 6.29 13.06 -9.21
CA ALA A 147 6.27 14.47 -9.59
C ALA A 147 5.86 14.66 -11.06
N LYS A 148 6.34 13.78 -11.95
CA LYS A 148 5.98 13.80 -13.37
C LYS A 148 4.47 13.63 -13.60
N TYR A 149 3.81 12.80 -12.82
CA TYR A 149 2.39 12.44 -12.98
C TYR A 149 1.46 13.05 -11.93
N GLY A 150 2.00 13.89 -11.02
CA GLY A 150 1.21 14.56 -9.99
C GLY A 150 0.59 13.63 -8.93
N LEU A 151 1.18 12.46 -8.70
CA LEU A 151 0.67 11.47 -7.76
C LEU A 151 1.02 11.85 -6.32
N ALA A 152 0.09 11.60 -5.40
CA ALA A 152 0.39 11.54 -3.97
C ALA A 152 1.14 10.25 -3.62
N PHE A 153 1.80 10.22 -2.45
CA PHE A 153 2.52 9.01 -2.04
C PHE A 153 2.28 8.64 -0.59
N ARG A 154 2.06 7.34 -0.36
CA ARG A 154 1.97 6.71 0.96
C ARG A 154 3.31 6.76 1.68
N PHE A 155 3.69 7.92 2.17
CA PHE A 155 4.80 8.06 3.10
C PHE A 155 4.44 9.06 4.19
N PRO A 156 4.43 8.64 5.48
CA PRO A 156 3.96 9.51 6.54
C PRO A 156 4.98 10.58 6.90
N ARG A 157 4.51 11.82 7.09
CA ARG A 157 5.32 12.94 7.57
C ARG A 157 5.82 12.72 9.00
N LYS A 158 4.99 12.05 9.84
CA LYS A 158 5.34 11.74 11.23
C LYS A 158 6.13 10.44 11.29
N PRO A 159 7.27 10.39 11.99
CA PRO A 159 8.09 9.18 12.05
C PRO A 159 7.53 8.10 12.99
N ASP A 160 6.48 8.38 13.76
CA ASP A 160 5.97 7.48 14.81
C ASP A 160 5.42 6.16 14.29
N PHE A 161 5.04 6.10 13.00
CA PHE A 161 4.69 4.84 12.35
C PHE A 161 5.81 3.80 12.43
N ILE A 162 7.08 4.22 12.48
CA ILE A 162 8.26 3.35 12.60
C ILE A 162 8.21 2.57 13.91
N LEU A 163 7.76 3.20 15.01
CA LEU A 163 7.63 2.52 16.29
C LEU A 163 6.64 1.37 16.21
N ARG A 164 5.49 1.61 15.55
CA ARG A 164 4.44 0.61 15.40
C ARG A 164 4.85 -0.51 14.45
N GLN A 165 5.40 -0.13 13.29
CA GLN A 165 5.73 -1.09 12.23
C GLN A 165 6.87 -2.04 12.61
N PHE A 166 7.82 -1.56 13.42
CA PHE A 166 9.01 -2.34 13.81
C PHE A 166 9.02 -2.72 15.29
N ASP A 167 7.90 -2.53 16.00
CA ASP A 167 7.75 -2.83 17.43
C ASP A 167 8.88 -2.22 18.29
N MET A 168 9.23 -0.96 18.01
CA MET A 168 10.34 -0.27 18.63
C MET A 168 9.87 0.67 19.74
N LYS A 169 10.63 0.75 20.84
CA LYS A 169 10.36 1.72 21.93
C LYS A 169 10.88 3.12 21.62
N LYS A 170 11.88 3.25 20.74
CA LYS A 170 12.51 4.52 20.38
C LYS A 170 13.05 4.46 18.96
N ILE A 171 12.84 5.53 18.20
CA ILE A 171 13.42 5.67 16.87
C ILE A 171 14.87 6.16 17.00
N PRO A 172 15.88 5.47 16.44
CA PRO A 172 17.26 5.92 16.45
C PRO A 172 17.41 7.29 15.76
N ALA A 173 18.29 8.14 16.28
CA ALA A 173 18.50 9.48 15.74
C ALA A 173 18.86 9.49 14.22
N PRO A 174 19.74 8.61 13.71
CA PRO A 174 20.01 8.56 12.28
C PRO A 174 18.77 8.24 11.43
N VAL A 175 17.85 7.40 11.93
CA VAL A 175 16.60 7.05 11.24
C VAL A 175 15.66 8.25 11.21
N LYS A 176 15.54 9.01 12.30
CA LYS A 176 14.75 10.26 12.33
C LYS A 176 15.28 11.28 11.32
N ILE A 177 16.59 11.47 11.28
CA ILE A 177 17.23 12.42 10.35
C ILE A 177 16.96 11.98 8.90
N LEU A 178 17.11 10.70 8.62
CA LEU A 178 16.85 10.17 7.30
C LEU A 178 15.37 10.34 6.90
N HIS A 179 14.44 9.97 7.79
CA HIS A 179 13.01 10.15 7.58
C HIS A 179 12.67 11.60 7.21
N LYS A 180 13.18 12.57 8.00
CA LYS A 180 12.99 13.99 7.74
C LYS A 180 13.50 14.38 6.34
N LYS A 181 14.70 13.92 5.94
CA LYS A 181 15.26 14.19 4.60
C LYS A 181 14.40 13.62 3.47
N ILE A 182 13.77 12.45 3.68
CA ILE A 182 12.87 11.85 2.69
C ILE A 182 11.61 12.70 2.55
N VAL A 183 10.99 13.11 3.66
CA VAL A 183 9.82 14.00 3.66
C VAL A 183 10.13 15.29 2.93
N GLU A 184 11.21 15.99 3.31
CA GLU A 184 11.66 17.24 2.66
C GLU A 184 11.92 17.08 1.16
N ALA A 185 12.50 15.94 0.74
CA ALA A 185 12.75 15.66 -0.67
C ALA A 185 11.46 15.45 -1.47
N GLY A 186 10.46 14.76 -0.91
CA GLY A 186 9.15 14.59 -1.54
C GLY A 186 8.40 15.91 -1.66
N GLU A 187 8.33 16.67 -0.56
CA GLU A 187 7.67 17.98 -0.53
C GLU A 187 8.31 18.98 -1.49
N LYS A 188 9.65 19.00 -1.57
CA LYS A 188 10.38 19.86 -2.55
C LYS A 188 10.03 19.52 -3.99
N LYS A 189 9.65 18.30 -4.29
CA LYS A 189 9.20 17.84 -5.61
C LYS A 189 7.69 18.02 -5.83
N GLY A 190 6.97 18.57 -4.85
CA GLY A 190 5.52 18.76 -4.91
C GLY A 190 4.71 17.49 -4.67
N VAL A 191 5.33 16.42 -4.17
CA VAL A 191 4.62 15.18 -3.85
C VAL A 191 3.82 15.37 -2.56
N LYS A 192 2.50 15.13 -2.60
CA LYS A 192 1.67 15.15 -1.40
C LYS A 192 1.91 13.88 -0.59
N LEU A 193 2.18 14.05 0.71
CA LEU A 193 2.46 12.99 1.66
C LEU A 193 1.42 13.00 2.77
N ILE A 194 1.00 11.82 3.25
CA ILE A 194 0.09 11.69 4.41
C ILE A 194 0.79 12.04 5.72
N ASP A 195 0.03 12.23 6.81
CA ASP A 195 0.62 12.56 8.11
C ASP A 195 1.01 11.31 8.91
N ASP A 196 0.20 10.26 8.88
CA ASP A 196 0.46 9.03 9.62
C ASP A 196 0.00 7.78 8.84
N LEU A 197 0.60 6.63 9.17
CA LEU A 197 0.36 5.36 8.51
C LEU A 197 0.21 4.25 9.55
N ILE A 198 -0.83 3.45 9.43
CA ILE A 198 -1.13 2.37 10.35
C ILE A 198 -1.42 1.08 9.58
N SER A 199 -0.73 0.01 9.96
CA SER A 199 -1.10 -1.37 9.66
C SER A 199 -0.73 -2.25 10.84
N ASN A 200 -1.27 -3.45 10.89
CA ASN A 200 -0.88 -4.41 11.91
C ASN A 200 0.37 -5.19 11.43
N PRO A 201 1.55 -5.05 12.09
CA PRO A 201 2.78 -5.72 11.66
C PRO A 201 2.92 -7.15 12.19
N TRP A 202 1.95 -7.64 12.98
CA TRP A 202 2.07 -8.90 13.69
C TRP A 202 1.69 -10.07 12.78
N ASN A 203 2.40 -11.18 12.96
CA ASN A 203 2.02 -12.47 12.39
C ASN A 203 0.83 -13.08 13.16
N ILE A 204 0.26 -14.14 12.60
CA ILE A 204 -0.94 -14.77 13.15
C ILE A 204 -0.73 -15.34 14.56
N ASN A 205 0.46 -15.83 14.89
CA ASN A 205 0.78 -16.35 16.22
C ASN A 205 0.70 -15.26 17.30
N ARG A 206 1.04 -14.01 16.97
CA ARG A 206 0.93 -12.86 17.87
C ARG A 206 -0.49 -12.30 17.91
N ILE A 207 -1.17 -12.28 16.77
CA ILE A 207 -2.58 -11.83 16.66
C ILE A 207 -3.48 -12.81 17.41
N LYS A 208 -3.27 -14.10 17.28
CA LYS A 208 -4.00 -15.24 17.88
C LYS A 208 -5.41 -15.42 17.31
N ASN A 209 -6.24 -14.38 17.21
CA ASN A 209 -7.61 -14.46 16.76
C ASN A 209 -8.10 -13.14 16.15
N TYR A 210 -9.29 -13.20 15.57
CA TYR A 210 -9.96 -12.06 14.95
C TYR A 210 -10.18 -10.88 15.93
N ASP A 211 -10.63 -11.15 17.17
CA ASP A 211 -10.96 -10.09 18.11
C ASP A 211 -9.74 -9.26 18.51
N ASN A 212 -8.57 -9.87 18.63
CA ASN A 212 -7.33 -9.16 18.90
C ASN A 212 -6.94 -8.24 17.74
N LEU A 213 -7.09 -8.70 16.49
CA LEU A 213 -6.83 -7.87 15.30
C LEU A 213 -7.83 -6.72 15.22
N ARG A 214 -9.12 -7.01 15.41
CA ARG A 214 -10.19 -6.02 15.45
C ARG A 214 -9.91 -4.94 16.51
N ASN A 215 -9.60 -5.35 17.73
CA ASN A 215 -9.29 -4.41 18.82
C ASN A 215 -8.06 -3.55 18.53
N TYR A 216 -7.02 -4.12 17.89
CA TYR A 216 -5.87 -3.35 17.45
C TYR A 216 -6.28 -2.19 16.54
N TYR A 217 -7.05 -2.46 15.49
CA TYR A 217 -7.45 -1.43 14.52
C TYR A 217 -8.48 -0.45 15.10
N LEU A 218 -9.43 -0.88 15.92
CA LEU A 218 -10.36 0.03 16.61
C LEU A 218 -9.62 1.00 17.54
N ASN A 219 -8.62 0.51 18.28
CA ASN A 219 -7.78 1.37 19.10
C ASN A 219 -6.93 2.31 18.24
N ALA A 220 -6.47 1.87 17.09
CA ALA A 220 -5.74 2.72 16.15
C ALA A 220 -6.60 3.88 15.64
N VAL A 221 -7.85 3.62 15.24
CA VAL A 221 -8.80 4.65 14.82
C VAL A 221 -9.05 5.66 15.95
N LYS A 222 -9.35 5.19 17.17
CA LYS A 222 -9.59 6.06 18.34
C LYS A 222 -8.42 7.00 18.63
N ASN A 223 -7.20 6.56 18.35
CA ASN A 223 -5.97 7.29 18.62
C ASN A 223 -5.42 8.05 17.39
N CYS A 224 -6.14 8.10 16.27
CA CYS A 224 -5.76 8.90 15.11
C CYS A 224 -5.53 10.36 15.49
N GLN A 225 -4.38 10.88 15.11
CA GLN A 225 -3.96 12.24 15.39
C GLN A 225 -4.51 13.21 14.32
N ARG A 226 -4.39 14.53 14.57
CA ARG A 226 -4.71 15.57 13.60
C ARG A 226 -3.92 15.39 12.30
N GLY A 227 -4.57 15.63 11.17
CA GLY A 227 -4.05 15.41 9.81
C GLY A 227 -4.67 14.19 9.16
N VAL A 228 -4.04 13.69 8.11
CA VAL A 228 -4.50 12.54 7.32
C VAL A 228 -3.76 11.29 7.75
N THR A 229 -4.50 10.33 8.29
CA THR A 229 -4.00 9.00 8.63
C THR A 229 -4.51 8.00 7.60
N GLU A 230 -3.64 7.16 7.07
CA GLU A 230 -4.04 5.99 6.30
C GLU A 230 -3.95 4.73 7.16
N ILE A 231 -5.00 3.94 7.12
CA ILE A 231 -4.99 2.54 7.57
C ILE A 231 -5.07 1.67 6.33
N PHE A 232 -4.05 0.83 6.11
CA PHE A 232 -4.05 -0.13 5.02
C PHE A 232 -4.13 -1.57 5.52
N LEU A 233 -4.89 -2.38 4.80
CA LEU A 233 -5.16 -3.78 5.09
C LEU A 233 -5.02 -4.60 3.80
N HIS A 234 -4.87 -5.91 3.95
CA HIS A 234 -4.72 -6.84 2.82
C HIS A 234 -5.88 -7.86 2.81
N PRO A 235 -7.10 -7.46 2.47
CA PRO A 235 -8.26 -8.33 2.58
C PRO A 235 -8.25 -9.46 1.54
N ALA A 236 -8.69 -10.66 1.97
CA ALA A 236 -8.98 -11.79 1.11
C ALA A 236 -10.19 -12.56 1.64
N LYS A 237 -11.04 -13.12 0.75
CA LYS A 237 -12.23 -13.88 1.19
C LYS A 237 -11.89 -15.23 1.80
N ASP A 238 -10.81 -15.84 1.34
CA ASP A 238 -10.33 -17.15 1.78
C ASP A 238 -8.81 -17.27 1.62
N ILE A 239 -8.26 -18.38 2.05
CA ILE A 239 -6.83 -18.73 1.95
C ILE A 239 -6.58 -19.93 1.03
N THR A 240 -7.50 -20.24 0.13
CA THR A 240 -7.38 -21.40 -0.78
C THR A 240 -6.10 -21.28 -1.62
N GLY A 241 -5.23 -22.29 -1.50
CA GLY A 241 -3.94 -22.30 -2.20
C GLY A 241 -2.84 -21.43 -1.58
N GLU A 242 -3.09 -20.82 -0.41
CA GLU A 242 -2.15 -19.93 0.27
C GLU A 242 -1.61 -20.55 1.57
N ASN A 243 -0.58 -19.92 2.14
CA ASN A 243 -0.05 -20.30 3.45
C ASN A 243 -1.08 -20.02 4.55
N ALA A 244 -1.15 -20.89 5.56
CA ALA A 244 -2.04 -20.74 6.72
C ALA A 244 -1.88 -19.38 7.46
N GLU A 245 -0.71 -18.73 7.39
CA GLU A 245 -0.50 -17.40 7.94
C GLU A 245 -1.37 -16.33 7.26
N TRP A 246 -1.86 -16.59 6.07
CA TRP A 246 -2.73 -15.68 5.32
C TRP A 246 -4.15 -15.59 5.87
N ILE A 247 -4.50 -16.39 6.86
CA ILE A 247 -5.77 -16.25 7.60
C ILE A 247 -5.97 -14.82 8.16
N LYS A 248 -4.87 -14.09 8.43
CA LYS A 248 -4.92 -12.68 8.78
C LYS A 248 -5.67 -11.85 7.75
N ARG A 249 -5.51 -12.14 6.45
CA ARG A 249 -6.19 -11.44 5.36
C ARG A 249 -7.71 -11.65 5.39
N VAL A 250 -8.14 -12.83 5.81
CA VAL A 250 -9.56 -13.13 6.03
C VAL A 250 -10.08 -12.31 7.23
N TYR A 251 -9.32 -12.24 8.31
CA TYR A 251 -9.68 -11.39 9.45
C TYR A 251 -9.76 -9.91 9.07
N GLU A 252 -8.84 -9.42 8.24
CA GLU A 252 -8.86 -8.04 7.74
C GLU A 252 -10.05 -7.80 6.80
N TYR A 253 -10.44 -8.76 5.97
CA TYR A 253 -11.67 -8.70 5.18
C TYR A 253 -12.92 -8.64 6.05
N GLU A 254 -13.07 -9.54 7.03
CA GLU A 254 -14.22 -9.55 7.93
C GLU A 254 -14.32 -8.25 8.76
N LEU A 255 -13.18 -7.71 9.19
CA LEU A 255 -13.13 -6.42 9.89
C LEU A 255 -13.61 -5.26 9.02
N LEU A 256 -13.16 -5.19 7.78
CA LEU A 256 -13.62 -4.15 6.85
C LEU A 256 -15.11 -4.34 6.53
N LYS A 257 -15.54 -5.59 6.28
CA LYS A 257 -16.91 -5.95 5.96
C LYS A 257 -17.90 -5.66 7.09
N SER A 258 -17.49 -5.75 8.35
CA SER A 258 -18.33 -5.40 9.50
C SER A 258 -18.71 -3.92 9.55
N GLY A 259 -17.93 -3.03 8.92
CA GLY A 259 -18.11 -1.59 9.01
C GLY A 259 -17.63 -0.96 10.33
N ASP A 260 -17.05 -1.75 11.23
CA ASP A 260 -16.62 -1.29 12.55
C ASP A 260 -15.60 -0.15 12.52
N LEU A 261 -14.72 -0.12 11.51
CA LEU A 261 -13.72 0.96 11.38
C LEU A 261 -14.39 2.29 10.98
N LEU A 262 -15.40 2.23 10.09
CA LEU A 262 -16.18 3.42 9.70
C LEU A 262 -17.01 3.93 10.88
N GLN A 263 -17.65 3.04 11.62
CA GLN A 263 -18.41 3.41 12.81
C GLN A 263 -17.50 4.03 13.88
N ALA A 264 -16.34 3.43 14.15
CA ALA A 264 -15.37 3.98 15.10
C ALA A 264 -14.84 5.36 14.66
N ALA A 265 -14.63 5.58 13.38
CA ALA A 265 -14.23 6.88 12.84
C ALA A 265 -15.34 7.92 13.06
N PHE A 266 -16.59 7.56 12.75
CA PHE A 266 -17.76 8.41 12.97
C PHE A 266 -17.90 8.79 14.45
N ASP A 267 -17.88 7.81 15.35
CA ASP A 267 -17.99 8.03 16.81
C ASP A 267 -16.88 8.93 17.37
N CYS A 268 -15.71 8.90 16.74
CA CYS A 268 -14.57 9.75 17.10
C CYS A 268 -14.59 11.11 16.40
N GLY A 269 -15.55 11.42 15.54
CA GLY A 269 -15.58 12.65 14.74
C GLY A 269 -14.41 12.76 13.74
N ILE A 270 -14.00 11.63 13.17
CA ILE A 270 -12.98 11.54 12.13
C ILE A 270 -13.67 11.48 10.76
N LYS A 271 -13.26 12.34 9.84
CA LYS A 271 -13.79 12.35 8.48
C LYS A 271 -13.11 11.27 7.65
N VAL A 272 -13.89 10.32 7.15
CA VAL A 272 -13.37 9.29 6.23
C VAL A 272 -13.34 9.88 4.82
N VAL A 273 -12.19 9.78 4.15
CA VAL A 273 -11.90 10.41 2.85
C VAL A 273 -11.15 9.44 1.93
N SER A 274 -11.21 9.71 0.63
CA SER A 274 -10.40 9.01 -0.38
C SER A 274 -9.04 9.70 -0.57
N TRP A 275 -8.14 9.05 -1.30
CA TRP A 275 -6.91 9.70 -1.77
C TRP A 275 -7.18 10.87 -2.71
N SER A 276 -8.22 10.76 -3.56
CA SER A 276 -8.64 11.87 -4.43
C SER A 276 -9.11 13.07 -3.62
N ASP A 277 -9.89 12.86 -2.54
CA ASP A 277 -10.29 13.94 -1.65
C ASP A 277 -9.05 14.60 -1.01
N PHE A 278 -8.12 13.78 -0.49
CA PHE A 278 -6.88 14.29 0.10
C PHE A 278 -6.04 15.08 -0.91
N THR A 279 -5.92 14.61 -2.14
CA THR A 279 -5.15 15.34 -3.17
C THR A 279 -5.82 16.65 -3.57
N GLY A 280 -7.15 16.75 -3.45
CA GLY A 280 -7.92 17.98 -3.66
C GLY A 280 -7.88 18.97 -2.50
N MET A 281 -7.47 18.56 -1.29
CA MET A 281 -7.35 19.48 -0.14
C MET A 281 -6.19 20.46 -0.36
N GLN A 282 -6.46 21.76 -0.21
CA GLN A 282 -5.47 22.84 -0.24
C GLN A 282 -4.77 23.02 1.08
#